data_98ca248958ccea1822450d8254ae0eeb
#
_entry.id   98ca248958ccea1822450d8254ae0eeb
#
_cell.length_a   1.000
_cell.length_b   1.000
_cell.length_c   1.000
_cell.angle_alpha   90.00
_cell.angle_beta   90.00
_cell.angle_gamma   90.00
#
_symmetry.space_group_name_H-M   'P 1'
#
loop_
_entity.id
_entity.type
_entity.pdbx_description
1 polymer ?
#
loop_
_entity_poly.entity_id
_entity_poly.type
_entity_poly.pdbx_seq_one_letter_code
_entity_poly.pdbx_strand_id
1 'polypeptide(L)'
;IRLEQNYRCTQTILDAANAVIENNTERKGKTLWTDNGAGEKVTVYRANDELEESKFVAETIMAGVNEGGKFSDNAILYRMNAQSNAIERAFVKSAIPYRIIGGVKFYERKEIKDVIAYLSVINNPRDTLRLKRIVNEPKRGIGDATLATCEEIAAQLDMGLFEVMAESDQYAPLSKKSRPLLEFARMMQDLMAQVDEVSLVETLDGLLEKTGYLTMLRQQGFEGQGRIENIEELKSNMVKYMEENEDATLSGFLEEIALYTDLDSYNADTDAVVMMTLHSAKGLEFPNVFIVGMEEGIFPGIQAMHHPAEVEE
;
A
#
# COMPACT_ATOMS: atom_id res chain seq x y z
N ILE A 1 31.48 -22.11 -21.12
CA ILE A 1 30.32 -23.01 -20.93
C ILE A 1 29.09 -22.14 -20.90
N ARG A 2 28.07 -22.45 -21.70
CA ARG A 2 26.75 -21.80 -21.66
C ARG A 2 25.77 -22.77 -21.01
N LEU A 3 25.01 -22.28 -20.01
CA LEU A 3 23.94 -23.02 -19.37
C LEU A 3 22.64 -22.61 -20.07
N GLU A 4 22.15 -23.47 -20.99
CA GLU A 4 20.97 -23.21 -21.82
C GLU A 4 19.80 -24.14 -21.47
N GLN A 5 20.05 -25.29 -20.85
CA GLN A 5 19.00 -26.18 -20.39
C GLN A 5 18.36 -25.65 -19.12
N ASN A 6 17.04 -25.53 -19.17
CA ASN A 6 16.18 -25.13 -18.03
C ASN A 6 15.43 -26.38 -17.54
N TYR A 7 15.37 -26.55 -16.22
CA TYR A 7 14.71 -27.69 -15.56
C TYR A 7 13.43 -27.30 -14.82
N ARG A 8 13.09 -26.00 -14.85
CA ARG A 8 11.96 -25.44 -14.09
C ARG A 8 10.70 -25.33 -14.97
N CYS A 9 10.80 -24.65 -16.08
CA CYS A 9 9.67 -24.23 -16.91
C CYS A 9 9.37 -25.24 -18.01
N THR A 10 8.13 -25.21 -18.51
CA THR A 10 7.72 -25.84 -19.76
C THR A 10 8.20 -25.03 -20.96
N GLN A 11 8.22 -25.64 -22.16
CA GLN A 11 8.75 -24.99 -23.36
C GLN A 11 7.96 -23.73 -23.74
N THR A 12 6.63 -23.73 -23.61
CA THR A 12 5.80 -22.55 -23.92
C THR A 12 6.19 -21.32 -23.08
N ILE A 13 6.51 -21.51 -21.80
CA ILE A 13 6.98 -20.42 -20.92
C ILE A 13 8.35 -19.92 -21.37
N LEU A 14 9.26 -20.85 -21.73
CA LEU A 14 10.60 -20.49 -22.22
C LEU A 14 10.56 -19.78 -23.56
N ASP A 15 9.67 -20.17 -24.46
CA ASP A 15 9.48 -19.51 -25.76
C ASP A 15 9.03 -18.05 -25.56
N ALA A 16 8.06 -17.82 -24.67
CA ALA A 16 7.64 -16.47 -24.30
C ALA A 16 8.79 -15.66 -23.68
N ALA A 17 9.54 -16.23 -22.74
CA ALA A 17 10.68 -15.57 -22.11
C ALA A 17 11.82 -15.29 -23.10
N ASN A 18 12.12 -16.21 -24.01
CA ASN A 18 13.11 -16.01 -25.05
C ASN A 18 12.68 -14.88 -26.01
N ALA A 19 11.40 -14.82 -26.42
CA ALA A 19 10.87 -13.77 -27.27
C ALA A 19 10.97 -12.39 -26.64
N VAL A 20 10.65 -12.26 -25.34
CA VAL A 20 10.80 -10.99 -24.60
C VAL A 20 12.26 -10.55 -24.58
N ILE A 21 13.18 -11.44 -24.19
CA ILE A 21 14.59 -11.08 -24.04
C ILE A 21 15.33 -10.90 -25.39
N GLU A 22 14.78 -11.34 -26.51
CA GLU A 22 15.37 -11.11 -27.84
C GLU A 22 15.46 -9.62 -28.20
N ASN A 23 14.56 -8.80 -27.69
CA ASN A 23 14.55 -7.36 -27.90
C ASN A 23 15.72 -6.64 -27.21
N ASN A 24 16.33 -7.25 -26.18
CA ASN A 24 17.47 -6.68 -25.48
C ASN A 24 18.77 -6.88 -26.27
N THR A 25 19.31 -5.78 -26.80
CA THR A 25 20.50 -5.77 -27.70
C THR A 25 21.84 -5.96 -26.97
N GLU A 26 21.90 -5.70 -25.65
CA GLU A 26 23.13 -5.80 -24.85
C GLU A 26 23.37 -7.19 -24.28
N ARG A 27 22.46 -8.14 -24.49
CA ARG A 27 22.55 -9.48 -23.93
C ARG A 27 23.63 -10.35 -24.59
N LYS A 28 24.20 -11.27 -23.82
CA LYS A 28 24.97 -12.40 -24.39
C LYS A 28 23.98 -13.44 -24.90
N GLY A 29 23.90 -13.60 -26.23
CA GLY A 29 22.96 -14.50 -26.87
C GLY A 29 23.00 -15.93 -26.32
N LYS A 30 21.92 -16.38 -25.72
CA LYS A 30 21.61 -17.77 -25.39
C LYS A 30 20.12 -18.01 -25.57
N THR A 31 19.75 -19.24 -25.91
CA THR A 31 18.35 -19.65 -26.04
C THR A 31 18.08 -20.73 -25.02
N LEU A 32 17.13 -20.48 -24.12
CA LEU A 32 16.74 -21.48 -23.11
C LEU A 32 15.85 -22.55 -23.75
N TRP A 33 16.07 -23.78 -23.38
CA TRP A 33 15.27 -24.94 -23.79
C TRP A 33 15.06 -25.89 -22.61
N THR A 34 14.07 -26.78 -22.68
CA THR A 34 13.73 -27.73 -21.61
C THR A 34 13.26 -29.07 -22.17
N ASP A 35 13.39 -30.11 -21.36
CA ASP A 35 12.80 -31.45 -21.61
C ASP A 35 11.40 -31.60 -20.98
N ASN A 36 10.87 -30.58 -20.30
CA ASN A 36 9.59 -30.63 -19.58
C ASN A 36 8.33 -30.60 -20.48
N GLY A 37 8.51 -30.72 -21.80
CA GLY A 37 7.41 -30.70 -22.76
C GLY A 37 6.84 -29.30 -23.00
N ALA A 38 5.78 -29.21 -23.80
CA ALA A 38 5.19 -27.92 -24.20
C ALA A 38 4.52 -27.19 -23.02
N GLY A 39 3.76 -27.90 -22.21
CA GLY A 39 2.98 -27.31 -21.11
C GLY A 39 1.75 -26.54 -21.60
N GLU A 40 1.08 -25.86 -20.68
CA GLU A 40 -0.07 -25.03 -20.95
C GLU A 40 0.33 -23.74 -21.67
N LYS A 41 -0.63 -23.13 -22.39
CA LYS A 41 -0.42 -21.88 -23.08
C LYS A 41 -0.40 -20.72 -22.09
N VAL A 42 0.45 -19.70 -22.37
CA VAL A 42 0.39 -18.43 -21.66
C VAL A 42 -0.93 -17.73 -21.99
N THR A 43 -1.69 -17.39 -20.98
CA THR A 43 -2.96 -16.66 -21.11
C THR A 43 -2.72 -15.16 -20.93
N VAL A 44 -3.27 -14.36 -21.84
CA VAL A 44 -3.27 -12.90 -21.73
C VAL A 44 -4.71 -12.47 -21.52
N TYR A 45 -4.96 -11.81 -20.39
CA TYR A 45 -6.25 -11.22 -20.06
C TYR A 45 -6.14 -9.70 -20.11
N ARG A 46 -7.08 -9.03 -20.77
CA ARG A 46 -7.14 -7.58 -20.84
C ARG A 46 -8.32 -7.09 -20.00
N ALA A 47 -8.01 -6.51 -18.87
CA ALA A 47 -8.97 -5.83 -18.01
C ALA A 47 -9.19 -4.37 -18.44
N ASN A 48 -10.31 -3.79 -18.07
CA ASN A 48 -10.60 -2.37 -18.29
C ASN A 48 -10.00 -1.50 -17.17
N ASP A 49 -9.85 -2.08 -15.98
CA ASP A 49 -9.29 -1.44 -14.79
C ASP A 49 -8.68 -2.48 -13.84
N GLU A 50 -8.07 -2.02 -12.75
CA GLU A 50 -7.44 -2.87 -11.75
C GLU A 50 -8.45 -3.67 -10.91
N LEU A 51 -9.72 -3.26 -10.84
CA LEU A 51 -10.77 -4.02 -10.15
C LEU A 51 -11.17 -5.25 -10.96
N GLU A 52 -11.34 -5.09 -12.28
CA GLU A 52 -11.62 -6.20 -13.18
C GLU A 52 -10.44 -7.18 -13.21
N GLU A 53 -9.18 -6.67 -13.25
CA GLU A 53 -7.97 -7.49 -13.18
C GLU A 53 -7.93 -8.31 -11.90
N SER A 54 -8.10 -7.66 -10.75
CA SER A 54 -8.05 -8.32 -9.44
C SER A 54 -9.16 -9.33 -9.24
N LYS A 55 -10.36 -9.05 -9.77
CA LYS A 55 -11.50 -9.98 -9.78
C LYS A 55 -11.20 -11.22 -10.63
N PHE A 56 -10.68 -11.03 -11.86
CA PHE A 56 -10.30 -12.13 -12.75
C PHE A 56 -9.26 -13.05 -12.07
N VAL A 57 -8.23 -12.48 -11.44
CA VAL A 57 -7.22 -13.23 -10.70
C VAL A 57 -7.86 -14.04 -9.57
N ALA A 58 -8.70 -13.41 -8.75
CA ALA A 58 -9.38 -14.09 -7.64
C ALA A 58 -10.28 -15.23 -8.11
N GLU A 59 -11.10 -15.01 -9.15
CA GLU A 59 -11.98 -16.02 -9.71
C GLU A 59 -11.21 -17.19 -10.32
N THR A 60 -10.08 -16.93 -11.00
CA THR A 60 -9.24 -17.97 -11.60
C THR A 60 -8.59 -18.84 -10.52
N ILE A 61 -8.09 -18.23 -9.45
CA ILE A 61 -7.51 -18.98 -8.31
C ILE A 61 -8.57 -19.83 -7.64
N MET A 62 -9.75 -19.26 -7.36
CA MET A 62 -10.85 -20.00 -6.74
C MET A 62 -11.31 -21.18 -7.59
N ALA A 63 -11.36 -21.03 -8.91
CA ALA A 63 -11.69 -22.11 -9.83
C ALA A 63 -10.66 -23.25 -9.72
N GLY A 64 -9.35 -22.94 -9.76
CA GLY A 64 -8.30 -23.94 -9.61
C GLY A 64 -8.31 -24.65 -8.26
N VAL A 65 -8.59 -23.94 -7.17
CA VAL A 65 -8.72 -24.54 -5.83
C VAL A 65 -9.95 -25.46 -5.76
N ASN A 66 -11.07 -25.08 -6.36
CA ASN A 66 -12.27 -25.91 -6.42
C ASN A 66 -12.05 -27.22 -7.24
N GLU A 67 -11.09 -27.21 -8.17
CA GLU A 67 -10.65 -28.38 -8.93
C GLU A 67 -9.60 -29.23 -8.19
N GLY A 68 -9.24 -28.86 -6.96
CA GLY A 68 -8.34 -29.63 -6.09
C GLY A 68 -6.92 -29.07 -5.97
N GLY A 69 -6.63 -27.90 -6.54
CA GLY A 69 -5.39 -27.14 -6.34
C GLY A 69 -5.33 -26.52 -4.94
N LYS A 70 -4.20 -25.88 -4.63
CA LYS A 70 -3.97 -25.18 -3.37
C LYS A 70 -3.82 -23.68 -3.61
N PHE A 71 -4.13 -22.88 -2.61
CA PHE A 71 -3.82 -21.44 -2.66
C PHE A 71 -2.32 -21.18 -2.82
N SER A 72 -1.49 -21.97 -2.14
CA SER A 72 -0.02 -21.88 -2.21
C SER A 72 0.59 -22.25 -3.57
N ASP A 73 -0.17 -22.84 -4.47
CA ASP A 73 0.26 -23.12 -5.84
C ASP A 73 0.31 -21.84 -6.70
N ASN A 74 -0.24 -20.72 -6.19
CA ASN A 74 -0.44 -19.49 -6.94
C ASN A 74 0.45 -18.36 -6.43
N ALA A 75 1.09 -17.65 -7.36
CA ALA A 75 1.87 -16.46 -7.09
C ALA A 75 1.39 -15.27 -7.93
N ILE A 76 1.26 -14.11 -7.29
CA ILE A 76 0.96 -12.83 -7.93
C ILE A 76 2.23 -12.00 -7.94
N LEU A 77 2.66 -11.60 -9.13
CA LEU A 77 3.85 -10.78 -9.35
C LEU A 77 3.44 -9.41 -9.87
N TYR A 78 3.96 -8.37 -9.24
CA TYR A 78 3.72 -6.98 -9.62
C TYR A 78 5.02 -6.18 -9.66
N ARG A 79 5.01 -5.04 -10.33
CA ARG A 79 6.18 -4.16 -10.44
C ARG A 79 6.38 -3.30 -9.19
N MET A 80 5.30 -2.73 -8.65
CA MET A 80 5.31 -1.82 -7.52
C MET A 80 4.42 -2.31 -6.39
N ASN A 81 4.83 -2.03 -5.15
CA ASN A 81 4.06 -2.45 -3.98
C ASN A 81 2.63 -1.87 -3.93
N ALA A 82 2.42 -0.67 -4.47
CA ALA A 82 1.09 -0.05 -4.51
C ALA A 82 0.05 -0.95 -5.21
N GLN A 83 0.43 -1.64 -6.28
CA GLN A 83 -0.45 -2.53 -7.05
C GLN A 83 -1.05 -3.69 -6.23
N SER A 84 -0.42 -4.07 -5.09
CA SER A 84 -0.95 -5.15 -4.27
C SER A 84 -2.32 -4.82 -3.66
N ASN A 85 -2.64 -3.53 -3.45
CA ASN A 85 -3.84 -3.13 -2.73
C ASN A 85 -5.14 -3.61 -3.40
N ALA A 86 -5.29 -3.44 -4.71
CA ALA A 86 -6.48 -3.90 -5.44
C ALA A 86 -6.66 -5.42 -5.31
N ILE A 87 -5.55 -6.18 -5.42
CA ILE A 87 -5.55 -7.65 -5.25
C ILE A 87 -5.85 -8.03 -3.80
N GLU A 88 -5.24 -7.37 -2.81
CA GLU A 88 -5.50 -7.59 -1.38
C GLU A 88 -6.99 -7.39 -1.07
N ARG A 89 -7.60 -6.31 -1.54
CA ARG A 89 -9.04 -6.05 -1.39
C ARG A 89 -9.90 -7.15 -2.01
N ALA A 90 -9.58 -7.59 -3.23
CA ALA A 90 -10.29 -8.67 -3.90
C ALA A 90 -10.19 -9.99 -3.13
N PHE A 91 -9.00 -10.30 -2.60
CA PHE A 91 -8.76 -11.52 -1.82
C PHE A 91 -9.48 -11.50 -0.48
N VAL A 92 -9.46 -10.38 0.25
CA VAL A 92 -10.24 -10.20 1.49
C VAL A 92 -11.74 -10.39 1.21
N LYS A 93 -12.27 -9.76 0.16
CA LYS A 93 -13.69 -9.85 -0.23
C LYS A 93 -14.10 -11.27 -0.63
N SER A 94 -13.18 -12.06 -1.19
CA SER A 94 -13.39 -13.45 -1.64
C SER A 94 -12.94 -14.49 -0.61
N ALA A 95 -12.53 -14.08 0.59
CA ALA A 95 -11.97 -14.95 1.64
C ALA A 95 -10.78 -15.80 1.15
N ILE A 96 -9.97 -15.29 0.22
CA ILE A 96 -8.75 -15.95 -0.27
C ILE A 96 -7.60 -15.62 0.68
N PRO A 97 -6.98 -16.63 1.32
CA PRO A 97 -5.82 -16.39 2.18
C PRO A 97 -4.60 -16.01 1.34
N TYR A 98 -3.86 -14.98 1.76
CA TYR A 98 -2.66 -14.53 1.08
C TYR A 98 -1.55 -14.09 2.04
N ARG A 99 -0.32 -14.04 1.52
CA ARG A 99 0.84 -13.50 2.21
C ARG A 99 1.72 -12.69 1.26
N ILE A 100 2.33 -11.62 1.75
CA ILE A 100 3.25 -10.79 0.98
C ILE A 100 4.69 -11.14 1.35
N ILE A 101 5.52 -11.44 0.34
CA ILE A 101 6.96 -11.69 0.51
C ILE A 101 7.73 -10.42 0.19
N GLY A 102 8.63 -10.02 1.09
CA GLY A 102 9.47 -8.83 0.92
C GLY A 102 8.75 -7.50 1.10
N GLY A 103 7.57 -7.53 1.69
CA GLY A 103 6.75 -6.35 1.98
C GLY A 103 5.83 -6.58 3.17
N VAL A 104 4.97 -5.59 3.42
CA VAL A 104 3.89 -5.65 4.40
C VAL A 104 2.57 -5.34 3.71
N LYS A 105 1.47 -5.82 4.27
CA LYS A 105 0.12 -5.55 3.78
C LYS A 105 -0.14 -4.06 3.66
N PHE A 106 -1.00 -3.66 2.72
CA PHE A 106 -1.18 -2.26 2.37
C PHE A 106 -1.50 -1.38 3.59
N TYR A 107 -2.51 -1.74 4.37
CA TYR A 107 -2.92 -0.97 5.55
C TYR A 107 -1.95 -1.08 6.74
N GLU A 108 -0.95 -1.96 6.67
CA GLU A 108 0.11 -2.07 7.68
C GLU A 108 1.34 -1.21 7.37
N ARG A 109 1.45 -0.65 6.16
CA ARG A 109 2.56 0.23 5.77
C ARG A 109 2.60 1.47 6.63
N LYS A 110 3.83 1.91 6.98
CA LYS A 110 4.04 3.03 7.92
C LYS A 110 3.29 4.29 7.48
N GLU A 111 3.48 4.71 6.23
CA GLU A 111 2.88 5.91 5.66
C GLU A 111 1.35 5.84 5.63
N ILE A 112 0.79 4.67 5.36
CA ILE A 112 -0.66 4.45 5.36
C ILE A 112 -1.21 4.52 6.78
N LYS A 113 -0.56 3.86 7.75
CA LYS A 113 -0.93 3.96 9.16
C LYS A 113 -0.82 5.39 9.69
N ASP A 114 0.18 6.16 9.25
CA ASP A 114 0.36 7.54 9.67
C ASP A 114 -0.78 8.41 9.13
N VAL A 115 -1.10 8.31 7.84
CA VAL A 115 -2.19 9.07 7.21
C VAL A 115 -3.55 8.68 7.81
N ILE A 116 -3.83 7.39 7.97
CA ILE A 116 -5.06 6.92 8.62
C ILE A 116 -5.15 7.42 10.07
N ALA A 117 -4.03 7.46 10.81
CA ALA A 117 -4.02 8.00 12.16
C ALA A 117 -4.35 9.50 12.18
N TYR A 118 -3.85 10.29 11.23
CA TYR A 118 -4.25 11.69 11.07
C TYR A 118 -5.76 11.83 10.80
N LEU A 119 -6.27 11.10 9.82
CA LEU A 119 -7.69 11.11 9.47
C LEU A 119 -8.56 10.69 10.66
N SER A 120 -8.12 9.69 11.42
CA SER A 120 -8.83 9.23 12.61
C SER A 120 -8.88 10.27 13.72
N VAL A 121 -7.79 11.03 13.93
CA VAL A 121 -7.77 12.12 14.90
C VAL A 121 -8.62 13.30 14.44
N ILE A 122 -8.68 13.57 13.13
CA ILE A 122 -9.61 14.56 12.55
C ILE A 122 -11.05 14.15 12.85
N ASN A 123 -11.40 12.87 12.66
CA ASN A 123 -12.73 12.33 12.94
C ASN A 123 -13.04 12.25 14.45
N ASN A 124 -12.06 11.89 15.25
CA ASN A 124 -12.19 11.75 16.71
C ASN A 124 -10.92 12.21 17.45
N PRO A 125 -10.86 13.45 17.94
CA PRO A 125 -9.70 13.98 18.66
C PRO A 125 -9.41 13.30 20.01
N ARG A 126 -10.31 12.43 20.50
CA ARG A 126 -10.11 11.63 21.71
C ARG A 126 -9.34 10.33 21.46
N ASP A 127 -9.02 10.00 20.23
CA ASP A 127 -8.18 8.84 19.89
C ASP A 127 -6.72 9.09 20.27
N THR A 128 -6.43 8.88 21.54
CA THR A 128 -5.11 9.11 22.15
C THR A 128 -4.01 8.25 21.51
N LEU A 129 -4.34 7.02 21.09
CA LEU A 129 -3.35 6.11 20.49
C LEU A 129 -2.86 6.65 19.13
N ARG A 130 -3.81 7.05 18.28
CA ARG A 130 -3.50 7.61 16.97
C ARG A 130 -2.90 9.02 17.07
N LEU A 131 -3.33 9.82 18.02
CA LEU A 131 -2.76 11.14 18.30
C LEU A 131 -1.28 11.05 18.67
N LYS A 132 -0.89 10.14 19.56
CA LYS A 132 0.51 9.89 19.92
C LYS A 132 1.36 9.46 18.74
N ARG A 133 0.79 8.72 17.81
CA ARG A 133 1.49 8.28 16.61
C ARG A 133 1.88 9.45 15.71
N ILE A 134 1.00 10.42 15.53
CA ILE A 134 1.15 11.48 14.53
C ILE A 134 1.76 12.78 15.05
N VAL A 135 1.69 13.05 16.35
CA VAL A 135 2.03 14.36 16.91
C VAL A 135 3.45 14.81 16.56
N ASN A 136 4.40 13.89 16.41
CA ASN A 136 5.78 14.15 16.04
C ASN A 136 6.21 13.49 14.71
N GLU A 137 5.27 13.19 13.85
CA GLU A 137 5.49 12.61 12.50
C GLU A 137 4.69 13.43 11.47
N PRO A 138 5.29 14.34 10.68
CA PRO A 138 6.72 14.75 10.65
C PRO A 138 7.24 15.32 11.97
N LYS A 139 8.55 15.34 12.14
CA LYS A 139 9.21 15.81 13.36
C LYS A 139 8.85 17.30 13.67
N ARG A 140 8.30 17.54 14.88
CA ARG A 140 7.91 18.85 15.40
C ARG A 140 8.61 19.22 16.70
N GLY A 141 9.55 18.38 17.17
CA GLY A 141 10.22 18.60 18.45
C GLY A 141 9.35 18.27 19.68
N ILE A 142 8.25 17.53 19.49
CA ILE A 142 7.38 17.00 20.54
C ILE A 142 7.81 15.56 20.80
N GLY A 143 8.64 15.35 21.80
CA GLY A 143 9.15 14.01 22.16
C GLY A 143 8.35 13.35 23.28
N ASP A 144 8.70 12.09 23.57
CA ASP A 144 8.00 11.23 24.54
C ASP A 144 7.87 11.86 25.92
N ALA A 145 8.91 12.55 26.42
CA ALA A 145 8.86 13.25 27.70
C ALA A 145 7.80 14.37 27.73
N THR A 146 7.61 15.07 26.61
CA THR A 146 6.57 16.12 26.50
C THR A 146 5.18 15.48 26.47
N LEU A 147 5.03 14.36 25.75
CA LEU A 147 3.80 13.59 25.70
C LEU A 147 3.43 13.03 27.07
N ALA A 148 4.38 12.46 27.79
CA ALA A 148 4.16 11.97 29.16
C ALA A 148 3.65 13.08 30.08
N THR A 149 4.23 14.29 30.01
CA THR A 149 3.76 15.43 30.77
C THR A 149 2.33 15.84 30.37
N CYS A 150 2.00 15.82 29.08
CA CYS A 150 0.61 16.09 28.65
C CYS A 150 -0.37 15.00 29.18
N GLU A 151 0.03 13.73 29.21
CA GLU A 151 -0.79 12.63 29.73
C GLU A 151 -1.02 12.76 31.24
N GLU A 152 0.01 13.13 32.01
CA GLU A 152 -0.11 13.37 33.44
C GLU A 152 -1.12 14.50 33.73
N ILE A 153 -1.05 15.60 32.98
CA ILE A 153 -1.98 16.73 33.11
C ILE A 153 -3.39 16.30 32.70
N ALA A 154 -3.53 15.59 31.59
CA ALA A 154 -4.81 15.07 31.10
C ALA A 154 -5.50 14.17 32.17
N ALA A 155 -4.73 13.28 32.80
CA ALA A 155 -5.23 12.39 33.87
C ALA A 155 -5.60 13.16 35.14
N GLN A 156 -4.83 14.19 35.49
CA GLN A 156 -5.12 15.00 36.69
C GLN A 156 -6.36 15.89 36.57
N LEU A 157 -6.62 16.38 35.36
CA LEU A 157 -7.71 17.31 35.06
C LEU A 157 -8.94 16.62 34.45
N ASP A 158 -8.90 15.32 34.22
CA ASP A 158 -9.94 14.55 33.50
C ASP A 158 -10.24 15.16 32.08
N MET A 159 -9.18 15.54 31.37
CA MET A 159 -9.24 16.16 30.07
C MET A 159 -8.71 15.21 28.98
N GLY A 160 -9.10 15.46 27.72
CA GLY A 160 -8.52 14.79 26.58
C GLY A 160 -7.06 15.21 26.33
N LEU A 161 -6.21 14.28 25.86
CA LEU A 161 -4.82 14.60 25.57
C LEU A 161 -4.69 15.76 24.53
N PHE A 162 -5.56 15.77 23.52
CA PHE A 162 -5.60 16.84 22.51
C PHE A 162 -6.01 18.19 23.12
N GLU A 163 -6.95 18.19 24.07
CA GLU A 163 -7.39 19.40 24.78
C GLU A 163 -6.23 20.02 25.58
N VAL A 164 -5.45 19.18 26.29
CA VAL A 164 -4.25 19.63 27.01
C VAL A 164 -3.20 20.20 26.04
N MET A 165 -3.02 19.63 24.85
CA MET A 165 -2.10 20.17 23.85
C MET A 165 -2.58 21.53 23.33
N ALA A 166 -3.88 21.70 23.11
CA ALA A 166 -4.49 22.94 22.62
C ALA A 166 -4.44 24.09 23.66
N GLU A 167 -4.29 23.76 24.94
CA GLU A 167 -4.20 24.70 26.06
C GLU A 167 -2.81 24.68 26.74
N SER A 168 -1.79 24.18 26.04
CA SER A 168 -0.48 23.88 26.63
C SER A 168 0.27 25.09 27.18
N ASP A 169 -0.09 26.31 26.78
CA ASP A 169 0.44 27.57 27.35
C ASP A 169 -0.10 27.89 28.76
N GLN A 170 -1.20 27.27 29.18
CA GLN A 170 -1.77 27.41 30.50
C GLN A 170 -1.07 26.56 31.57
N TYR A 171 -0.26 25.58 31.13
CA TYR A 171 0.38 24.62 32.04
C TYR A 171 1.89 24.90 32.19
N ALA A 172 2.32 25.31 33.39
CA ALA A 172 3.71 25.63 33.69
C ALA A 172 4.71 24.49 33.29
N PRO A 173 4.42 23.19 33.49
CA PRO A 173 5.32 22.09 33.05
C PRO A 173 5.55 22.06 31.52
N LEU A 174 4.59 22.53 30.74
CA LEU A 174 4.66 22.54 29.27
C LEU A 174 5.22 23.84 28.67
N SER A 175 5.52 24.87 29.49
CA SER A 175 5.92 26.21 29.04
C SER A 175 7.03 26.23 27.99
N LYS A 176 8.03 25.34 28.09
CA LYS A 176 9.15 25.23 27.12
C LYS A 176 8.75 24.59 25.79
N LYS A 177 7.62 23.90 25.76
CA LYS A 177 7.12 23.11 24.60
C LYS A 177 5.71 23.53 24.17
N SER A 178 5.14 24.57 24.79
CA SER A 178 3.79 25.06 24.47
C SER A 178 3.66 25.47 23.00
N ARG A 179 4.68 26.16 22.45
CA ARG A 179 4.62 26.61 21.07
C ARG A 179 4.41 25.48 20.04
N PRO A 180 5.26 24.44 19.97
CA PRO A 180 5.03 23.36 19.01
C PRO A 180 3.74 22.56 19.29
N LEU A 181 3.29 22.45 20.54
CA LEU A 181 2.01 21.82 20.88
C LEU A 181 0.83 22.63 20.36
N LEU A 182 0.83 23.96 20.58
CA LEU A 182 -0.21 24.86 20.09
C LEU A 182 -0.23 24.92 18.53
N GLU A 183 0.95 24.97 17.89
CA GLU A 183 1.04 24.95 16.42
C GLU A 183 0.42 23.67 15.86
N PHE A 184 0.73 22.52 16.44
CA PHE A 184 0.13 21.22 16.06
C PHE A 184 -1.38 21.23 16.33
N ALA A 185 -1.83 21.62 17.50
CA ALA A 185 -3.25 21.63 17.85
C ALA A 185 -4.06 22.55 16.92
N ARG A 186 -3.58 23.76 16.62
CA ARG A 186 -4.24 24.68 15.68
C ARG A 186 -4.34 24.09 14.27
N MET A 187 -3.26 23.51 13.77
CA MET A 187 -3.24 22.85 12.47
C MET A 187 -4.33 21.75 12.40
N MET A 188 -4.44 20.93 13.45
CA MET A 188 -5.45 19.86 13.51
C MET A 188 -6.88 20.44 13.65
N GLN A 189 -7.07 21.49 14.44
CA GLN A 189 -8.37 22.17 14.57
C GLN A 189 -8.82 22.77 13.24
N ASP A 190 -7.91 23.36 12.47
CA ASP A 190 -8.21 23.88 11.13
C ASP A 190 -8.64 22.78 10.14
N LEU A 191 -8.06 21.58 10.24
CA LEU A 191 -8.47 20.42 9.44
C LEU A 191 -9.83 19.89 9.89
N MET A 192 -10.07 19.78 11.20
CA MET A 192 -11.34 19.33 11.78
C MET A 192 -12.50 20.26 11.40
N ALA A 193 -12.25 21.57 11.38
CA ALA A 193 -13.28 22.57 11.03
C ALA A 193 -13.72 22.49 9.56
N GLN A 194 -12.90 21.93 8.67
CA GLN A 194 -13.15 21.87 7.22
C GLN A 194 -13.69 20.51 6.77
N VAL A 195 -13.60 19.46 7.59
CA VAL A 195 -13.86 18.06 7.17
C VAL A 195 -15.27 17.83 6.62
N ASP A 196 -16.27 18.55 7.13
CA ASP A 196 -17.65 18.43 6.68
C ASP A 196 -18.00 19.40 5.52
N GLU A 197 -17.07 20.29 5.16
CA GLU A 197 -17.26 21.29 4.10
C GLU A 197 -16.61 20.91 2.77
N VAL A 198 -15.70 19.94 2.78
CA VAL A 198 -14.92 19.51 1.61
C VAL A 198 -15.03 18.00 1.40
N SER A 199 -14.66 17.51 0.23
CA SER A 199 -14.63 16.07 -0.07
C SER A 199 -13.56 15.33 0.74
N LEU A 200 -13.67 13.99 0.84
CA LEU A 200 -12.65 13.15 1.49
C LEU A 200 -11.27 13.32 0.85
N VAL A 201 -11.23 13.45 -0.46
CA VAL A 201 -9.97 13.67 -1.22
C VAL A 201 -9.36 15.01 -0.88
N GLU A 202 -10.16 16.08 -0.83
CA GLU A 202 -9.69 17.41 -0.43
C GLU A 202 -9.24 17.45 1.03
N THR A 203 -9.91 16.68 1.91
CA THR A 203 -9.47 16.49 3.31
C THR A 203 -8.08 15.85 3.36
N LEU A 204 -7.84 14.79 2.58
CA LEU A 204 -6.54 14.14 2.49
C LEU A 204 -5.47 15.08 1.93
N ASP A 205 -5.74 15.77 0.83
CA ASP A 205 -4.80 16.69 0.20
C ASP A 205 -4.44 17.83 1.15
N GLY A 206 -5.42 18.45 1.82
CA GLY A 206 -5.21 19.49 2.82
C GLY A 206 -4.40 19.00 4.04
N LEU A 207 -4.65 17.77 4.49
CA LEU A 207 -3.87 17.11 5.52
C LEU A 207 -2.40 16.97 5.10
N LEU A 208 -2.14 16.39 3.95
CA LEU A 208 -0.79 16.13 3.44
C LEU A 208 0.02 17.42 3.26
N GLU A 209 -0.64 18.50 2.78
CA GLU A 209 -0.05 19.82 2.60
C GLU A 209 0.24 20.48 3.96
N LYS A 210 -0.77 20.65 4.82
CA LYS A 210 -0.65 21.37 6.11
C LYS A 210 0.33 20.68 7.06
N THR A 211 0.37 19.34 7.08
CA THR A 211 1.31 18.60 7.93
C THR A 211 2.73 18.61 7.41
N GLY A 212 2.95 18.87 6.12
CA GLY A 212 4.24 18.73 5.45
C GLY A 212 4.67 17.27 5.23
N TYR A 213 3.74 16.31 5.32
CA TYR A 213 4.04 14.88 5.26
C TYR A 213 4.66 14.49 3.90
N LEU A 214 4.10 14.96 2.78
CA LEU A 214 4.68 14.73 1.45
C LEU A 214 6.07 15.33 1.30
N THR A 215 6.31 16.51 1.89
CA THR A 215 7.63 17.16 1.86
C THR A 215 8.66 16.31 2.59
N MET A 216 8.30 15.74 3.75
CA MET A 216 9.14 14.78 4.48
C MET A 216 9.46 13.54 3.65
N LEU A 217 8.46 12.96 2.97
CA LEU A 217 8.68 11.77 2.13
C LEU A 217 9.58 12.07 0.93
N ARG A 218 9.39 13.20 0.24
CA ARG A 218 10.24 13.60 -0.89
C ARG A 218 11.72 13.70 -0.50
N GLN A 219 12.03 14.07 0.74
CA GLN A 219 13.41 14.13 1.25
C GLN A 219 14.04 12.75 1.43
N GLN A 220 13.27 11.67 1.41
CA GLN A 220 13.74 10.29 1.54
C GLN A 220 14.17 9.67 0.18
N GLY A 221 14.12 10.44 -0.90
CA GLY A 221 14.55 9.98 -2.23
C GLY A 221 13.70 8.83 -2.76
N PHE A 222 14.33 7.81 -3.31
CA PHE A 222 13.65 6.69 -3.97
C PHE A 222 12.68 5.94 -3.03
N GLU A 223 13.06 5.70 -1.78
CA GLU A 223 12.18 5.05 -0.79
C GLU A 223 10.94 5.90 -0.50
N GLY A 224 11.13 7.23 -0.39
CA GLY A 224 10.04 8.18 -0.20
C GLY A 224 9.07 8.23 -1.37
N GLN A 225 9.57 8.04 -2.60
CA GLN A 225 8.72 7.99 -3.80
C GLN A 225 7.75 6.81 -3.75
N GLY A 226 8.20 5.60 -3.41
CA GLY A 226 7.33 4.44 -3.26
C GLY A 226 6.28 4.62 -2.15
N ARG A 227 6.60 5.38 -1.09
CA ARG A 227 5.64 5.73 -0.03
C ARG A 227 4.60 6.75 -0.52
N ILE A 228 4.99 7.68 -1.36
CA ILE A 228 4.06 8.63 -2.01
C ILE A 228 3.08 7.87 -2.91
N GLU A 229 3.55 6.93 -3.71
CA GLU A 229 2.71 6.07 -4.55
C GLU A 229 1.68 5.29 -3.72
N ASN A 230 2.06 4.80 -2.53
CA ASN A 230 1.10 4.17 -1.62
C ASN A 230 0.02 5.15 -1.11
N ILE A 231 0.36 6.41 -0.89
CA ILE A 231 -0.61 7.45 -0.48
C ILE A 231 -1.55 7.80 -1.64
N GLU A 232 -1.04 7.88 -2.87
CA GLU A 232 -1.88 8.08 -4.06
C GLU A 232 -2.86 6.91 -4.26
N GLU A 233 -2.41 5.68 -3.98
CA GLU A 233 -3.29 4.52 -4.00
C GLU A 233 -4.39 4.60 -2.91
N LEU A 234 -4.06 5.07 -1.69
CA LEU A 234 -5.07 5.34 -0.66
C LEU A 234 -6.08 6.40 -1.13
N LYS A 235 -5.60 7.43 -1.82
CA LYS A 235 -6.45 8.47 -2.41
C LYS A 235 -7.40 7.89 -3.48
N SER A 236 -6.91 6.97 -4.32
CA SER A 236 -7.74 6.25 -5.29
C SER A 236 -8.84 5.44 -4.60
N ASN A 237 -8.53 4.79 -3.46
CA ASN A 237 -9.55 4.10 -2.66
C ASN A 237 -10.61 5.06 -2.10
N MET A 238 -10.22 6.27 -1.69
CA MET A 238 -11.20 7.29 -1.26
C MET A 238 -12.13 7.71 -2.39
N VAL A 239 -11.60 7.91 -3.61
CA VAL A 239 -12.41 8.24 -4.78
C VAL A 239 -13.46 7.15 -5.04
N LYS A 240 -13.04 5.88 -5.06
CA LYS A 240 -13.93 4.73 -5.26
C LYS A 240 -15.00 4.63 -4.17
N TYR A 241 -14.59 4.83 -2.91
CA TYR A 241 -15.53 4.85 -1.79
C TYR A 241 -16.60 5.94 -1.96
N MET A 242 -16.21 7.13 -2.44
CA MET A 242 -17.14 8.22 -2.73
C MET A 242 -18.06 7.92 -3.92
N GLU A 243 -17.60 7.20 -4.93
CA GLU A 243 -18.41 6.78 -6.08
C GLU A 243 -19.42 5.68 -5.70
N GLU A 244 -19.06 4.79 -4.78
CA GLU A 244 -19.91 3.69 -4.32
C GLU A 244 -20.90 4.11 -3.21
N ASN A 245 -20.71 5.28 -2.57
CA ASN A 245 -21.51 5.76 -1.44
C ASN A 245 -21.97 7.20 -1.67
N GLU A 246 -23.26 7.43 -1.89
CA GLU A 246 -23.84 8.76 -2.11
C GLU A 246 -23.62 9.73 -0.92
N ASP A 247 -23.66 9.20 0.31
CA ASP A 247 -23.42 9.94 1.56
C ASP A 247 -22.03 9.58 2.16
N ALA A 248 -20.99 9.59 1.34
CA ALA A 248 -19.62 9.26 1.78
C ALA A 248 -19.13 10.21 2.88
N THR A 249 -18.79 9.66 4.05
CA THR A 249 -18.22 10.39 5.20
C THR A 249 -16.86 9.87 5.59
N LEU A 250 -16.06 10.71 6.27
CA LEU A 250 -14.77 10.28 6.81
C LEU A 250 -14.92 9.11 7.80
N SER A 251 -15.95 9.14 8.66
CA SER A 251 -16.21 8.04 9.60
C SER A 251 -16.48 6.73 8.87
N GLY A 252 -17.36 6.74 7.85
CA GLY A 252 -17.69 5.55 7.08
C GLY A 252 -16.48 4.98 6.33
N PHE A 253 -15.64 5.84 5.75
CA PHE A 253 -14.40 5.40 5.11
C PHE A 253 -13.44 4.73 6.10
N LEU A 254 -13.28 5.30 7.30
CA LEU A 254 -12.43 4.72 8.35
C LEU A 254 -12.99 3.40 8.89
N GLU A 255 -14.32 3.25 8.97
CA GLU A 255 -14.99 1.99 9.34
C GLU A 255 -14.77 0.90 8.27
N GLU A 256 -14.84 1.26 6.98
CA GLU A 256 -14.52 0.32 5.88
C GLU A 256 -13.07 -0.18 5.99
N ILE A 257 -12.10 0.72 6.20
CA ILE A 257 -10.70 0.34 6.39
C ILE A 257 -10.53 -0.59 7.60
N ALA A 258 -11.19 -0.30 8.72
CA ALA A 258 -11.12 -1.14 9.92
C ALA A 258 -11.63 -2.56 9.63
N LEU A 259 -12.75 -2.69 8.91
CA LEU A 259 -13.28 -3.98 8.51
C LEU A 259 -12.31 -4.78 7.63
N TYR A 260 -11.67 -4.16 6.65
CA TYR A 260 -10.65 -4.82 5.81
C TYR A 260 -9.46 -5.30 6.66
N THR A 261 -8.99 -4.48 7.59
CA THR A 261 -7.84 -4.81 8.43
C THR A 261 -8.13 -5.96 9.38
N ASP A 262 -9.33 -6.03 9.94
CA ASP A 262 -9.76 -7.09 10.86
C ASP A 262 -9.92 -8.43 10.13
N LEU A 263 -10.57 -8.44 8.96
CA LEU A 263 -10.72 -9.64 8.13
C LEU A 263 -9.36 -10.19 7.67
N ASP A 264 -8.42 -9.30 7.37
CA ASP A 264 -7.09 -9.64 6.91
C ASP A 264 -6.20 -10.28 7.98
N SER A 265 -6.41 -9.96 9.26
CA SER A 265 -5.64 -10.50 10.39
C SER A 265 -5.92 -11.98 10.68
N TYR A 266 -7.03 -12.53 10.19
CA TYR A 266 -7.51 -13.88 10.53
C TYR A 266 -6.78 -15.04 9.80
N ASN A 267 -5.98 -14.78 8.75
CA ASN A 267 -5.52 -15.83 7.81
C ASN A 267 -3.99 -16.08 7.76
N ALA A 268 -3.22 -15.86 8.83
CA ALA A 268 -1.75 -15.77 8.77
C ALA A 268 -0.96 -17.09 8.58
N ASP A 269 -1.50 -18.29 8.83
CA ASP A 269 -0.70 -19.53 8.99
C ASP A 269 -1.11 -20.75 8.11
N THR A 270 -1.91 -20.57 7.08
CA THR A 270 -2.42 -21.70 6.28
C THR A 270 -1.99 -21.62 4.82
N ASP A 271 -2.39 -22.61 4.03
CA ASP A 271 -2.31 -22.62 2.58
C ASP A 271 -2.76 -21.26 1.99
N ALA A 272 -1.84 -20.48 1.43
CA ALA A 272 -2.08 -19.08 1.07
C ALA A 272 -1.42 -18.71 -0.26
N VAL A 273 -2.11 -17.87 -1.05
CA VAL A 273 -1.54 -17.26 -2.26
C VAL A 273 -0.34 -16.40 -1.89
N VAL A 274 0.70 -16.46 -2.69
CA VAL A 274 1.92 -15.67 -2.46
C VAL A 274 1.90 -14.42 -3.35
N MET A 275 2.11 -13.27 -2.75
CA MET A 275 2.17 -11.99 -3.45
C MET A 275 3.54 -11.35 -3.27
N MET A 276 4.15 -10.84 -4.35
CA MET A 276 5.47 -10.23 -4.27
C MET A 276 5.79 -9.37 -5.49
N THR A 277 6.80 -8.54 -5.36
CA THR A 277 7.35 -7.85 -6.53
C THR A 277 8.11 -8.81 -7.45
N LEU A 278 8.20 -8.48 -8.75
CA LEU A 278 9.02 -9.23 -9.72
C LEU A 278 10.46 -9.41 -9.23
N HIS A 279 11.03 -8.41 -8.53
CA HIS A 279 12.38 -8.50 -7.96
C HIS A 279 12.48 -9.54 -6.84
N SER A 280 11.47 -9.62 -5.98
CA SER A 280 11.43 -10.56 -4.86
C SER A 280 11.20 -12.00 -5.31
N ALA A 281 10.67 -12.19 -6.52
CA ALA A 281 10.38 -13.51 -7.10
C ALA A 281 11.65 -14.26 -7.56
N LYS A 282 12.80 -13.56 -7.64
CA LYS A 282 14.04 -14.18 -8.12
C LYS A 282 14.43 -15.40 -7.28
N GLY A 283 14.53 -16.56 -7.93
CA GLY A 283 14.91 -17.83 -7.29
C GLY A 283 13.74 -18.65 -6.74
N LEU A 284 12.53 -18.10 -6.76
CA LEU A 284 11.31 -18.82 -6.39
C LEU A 284 10.64 -19.46 -7.62
N GLU A 285 9.76 -20.42 -7.37
CA GLU A 285 8.98 -21.09 -8.42
C GLU A 285 7.60 -21.48 -7.90
N PHE A 286 6.59 -21.36 -8.76
CA PHE A 286 5.20 -21.64 -8.44
C PHE A 286 4.52 -22.34 -9.62
N PRO A 287 3.57 -23.26 -9.39
CA PRO A 287 2.79 -23.90 -10.44
C PRO A 287 2.03 -22.90 -11.31
N ASN A 288 1.40 -21.89 -10.70
CA ASN A 288 0.62 -20.87 -11.38
C ASN A 288 1.17 -19.49 -11.03
N VAL A 289 1.43 -18.67 -12.05
CA VAL A 289 1.97 -17.32 -11.89
C VAL A 289 1.09 -16.32 -12.63
N PHE A 290 0.69 -15.28 -11.94
CA PHE A 290 -0.03 -14.13 -12.48
C PHE A 290 0.91 -12.92 -12.47
N ILE A 291 1.14 -12.29 -13.61
CA ILE A 291 1.86 -11.04 -13.72
C ILE A 291 0.82 -9.96 -13.99
N VAL A 292 0.65 -9.05 -13.04
CA VAL A 292 -0.42 -8.04 -13.06
C VAL A 292 0.13 -6.64 -13.32
N GLY A 293 -0.74 -5.74 -13.81
CA GLY A 293 -0.39 -4.36 -14.11
C GLY A 293 0.61 -4.23 -15.26
N MET A 294 0.47 -5.06 -16.29
CA MET A 294 1.26 -5.02 -17.51
C MET A 294 0.77 -3.90 -18.43
N GLU A 295 0.98 -2.65 -18.03
CA GLU A 295 0.52 -1.47 -18.73
C GLU A 295 1.55 -0.34 -18.74
N GLU A 296 1.51 0.50 -19.77
CA GLU A 296 2.39 1.66 -19.91
C GLU A 296 2.23 2.63 -18.72
N GLY A 297 3.37 3.08 -18.19
CA GLY A 297 3.43 3.93 -17.01
C GLY A 297 3.66 3.16 -15.70
N ILE A 298 3.34 1.86 -15.67
CA ILE A 298 3.59 0.97 -14.54
C ILE A 298 4.69 -0.03 -14.91
N PHE A 299 4.48 -0.78 -15.99
CA PHE A 299 5.44 -1.76 -16.52
C PHE A 299 5.36 -1.82 -18.05
N PRO A 300 6.24 -1.07 -18.74
CA PRO A 300 7.36 -0.25 -18.23
C PRO A 300 6.91 1.01 -17.48
N GLY A 301 7.74 1.44 -16.51
CA GLY A 301 7.49 2.66 -15.73
C GLY A 301 7.64 3.94 -16.56
N ILE A 302 7.01 5.05 -16.13
CA ILE A 302 6.99 6.34 -16.84
C ILE A 302 8.41 6.82 -17.20
N GLN A 303 9.39 6.65 -16.30
CA GLN A 303 10.77 7.08 -16.56
C GLN A 303 11.42 6.28 -17.70
N ALA A 304 11.23 4.97 -17.74
CA ALA A 304 11.73 4.11 -18.80
C ALA A 304 11.12 4.46 -20.16
N MET A 305 9.86 4.89 -20.22
CA MET A 305 9.18 5.26 -21.48
C MET A 305 9.84 6.42 -22.22
N HIS A 306 10.63 7.26 -21.55
CA HIS A 306 11.38 8.35 -22.18
C HIS A 306 12.70 7.91 -22.80
N HIS A 307 13.14 6.69 -22.57
CA HIS A 307 14.41 6.13 -23.02
C HIS A 307 14.19 4.77 -23.69
N PRO A 308 14.16 4.69 -25.04
CA PRO A 308 13.87 3.44 -25.75
C PRO A 308 14.71 2.23 -25.30
N ALA A 309 15.98 2.45 -24.92
CA ALA A 309 16.85 1.38 -24.42
C ALA A 309 16.39 0.82 -23.05
N GLU A 310 15.80 1.66 -22.20
CA GLU A 310 15.26 1.26 -20.89
C GLU A 310 13.89 0.56 -21.00
N VAL A 311 13.15 0.81 -22.08
CA VAL A 311 11.89 0.11 -22.37
C VAL A 311 12.15 -1.34 -22.75
N GLU A 312 13.24 -1.59 -23.48
CA GLU A 312 13.64 -2.94 -23.91
C GLU A 312 14.32 -3.76 -22.79
N GLU A 313 14.88 -3.10 -21.77
CA GLU A 313 15.49 -3.74 -20.60
C GLU A 313 14.43 -4.22 -19.59
#